data_abab37066bc4076dad15de2b47aa23a3
#
_entry.id   abab37066bc4076dad15de2b47aa23a3
#
_cell.length_a   1.000
_cell.length_b   1.000
_cell.length_c   1.000
_cell.angle_alpha   90.00
_cell.angle_beta   90.00
_cell.angle_gamma   90.00
#
_symmetry.space_group_name_H-M   'P 1'
#
loop_
_entity.id
_entity.type
_entity.pdbx_description
1 polymer ?
#
loop_
_entity_poly.entity_id
_entity_poly.type
_entity_poly.pdbx_seq_one_letter_code
_entity_poly.pdbx_strand_id
1 'polypeptide(L)'
;MEYGFFAREHADQTLASKIVGAFDPNAATKFAAEDSGHYNCWMKGGDWKTISSERHFADRNLEVVTDRVQTPAHPDPRAWTIVHRKPAVIVAPMTRDGKIILIRQERIPIGQAIWEMPSGQIDDRNSDEDKIQDTALRELREETGYELAPNGELISLGYFFSSPGFTDERGYFFLARPIQSCTEGPDRDEGESILDCRGFSSEEICRMIADNEIRDANTLGICAMLAARGLLSLAPR
;
A
#
# COMPACT_ATOMS: atom_id res chain seq x y z
N MET A 1 48.39 2.06 26.64
CA MET A 1 47.11 1.41 26.95
C MET A 1 46.51 0.96 25.61
N GLU A 2 46.78 -0.31 25.34
CA GLU A 2 46.29 -0.99 24.10
C GLU A 2 44.88 -1.49 24.35
N TYR A 3 43.96 -1.20 23.43
CA TYR A 3 42.68 -1.90 23.36
C TYR A 3 42.70 -2.81 22.15
N GLY A 4 42.72 -4.09 22.44
CA GLY A 4 42.75 -5.17 21.49
C GLY A 4 41.44 -5.32 20.70
N PHE A 5 41.58 -5.50 19.41
CA PHE A 5 40.57 -5.91 18.44
C PHE A 5 40.31 -7.43 18.65
N PHE A 6 39.11 -7.81 19.08
CA PHE A 6 38.64 -9.18 18.98
C PHE A 6 37.77 -9.35 17.73
N ALA A 7 38.32 -10.03 16.76
CA ALA A 7 37.60 -10.60 15.63
C ALA A 7 36.58 -11.64 16.15
N ARG A 8 35.32 -11.55 15.68
CA ARG A 8 34.36 -12.65 15.67
C ARG A 8 34.00 -12.97 14.24
N GLU A 9 34.75 -13.84 13.61
CA GLU A 9 34.29 -14.69 12.51
C GLU A 9 33.44 -15.82 13.08
N HIS A 10 32.44 -16.18 12.35
CA HIS A 10 31.48 -17.29 12.39
C HIS A 10 30.05 -16.82 12.71
N ALA A 11 29.43 -16.15 11.72
CA ALA A 11 27.97 -16.09 11.62
C ALA A 11 27.53 -17.22 10.67
N ASP A 12 26.80 -18.11 11.26
CA ASP A 12 26.25 -19.37 10.79
C ASP A 12 25.50 -19.23 9.44
N GLN A 13 26.05 -19.77 8.35
CA GLN A 13 25.44 -19.89 7.03
C GLN A 13 24.27 -20.90 6.99
N THR A 14 23.92 -21.51 8.10
CA THR A 14 22.90 -22.58 8.20
C THR A 14 21.48 -22.02 8.43
N LEU A 15 21.29 -20.74 8.78
CA LEU A 15 19.97 -20.18 9.01
C LEU A 15 19.31 -19.65 7.72
N ALA A 16 20.11 -19.18 6.77
CA ALA A 16 19.59 -18.65 5.49
C ALA A 16 19.05 -19.75 4.56
N SER A 17 19.54 -20.98 4.65
CA SER A 17 19.12 -22.09 3.79
C SER A 17 17.83 -22.80 4.24
N LYS A 18 17.35 -22.54 5.45
CA LYS A 18 16.11 -23.17 5.98
C LYS A 18 14.84 -22.35 5.75
N ILE A 19 14.95 -21.10 5.32
CA ILE A 19 13.79 -20.23 5.04
C ILE A 19 13.34 -20.30 3.56
N VAL A 20 14.15 -20.85 2.66
CA VAL A 20 13.86 -20.92 1.21
C VAL A 20 13.02 -22.15 0.81
N GLY A 21 12.67 -23.02 1.73
CA GLY A 21 12.10 -24.34 1.44
C GLY A 21 10.63 -24.54 1.80
N ALA A 22 9.71 -23.64 1.51
CA ALA A 22 8.25 -23.93 1.47
C ALA A 22 7.43 -22.75 0.98
N PHE A 23 7.65 -22.27 -0.24
CA PHE A 23 6.68 -21.40 -0.89
C PHE A 23 6.02 -22.21 -2.02
N ASP A 24 4.79 -22.66 -1.79
CA ASP A 24 3.92 -23.22 -2.82
C ASP A 24 3.34 -22.03 -3.62
N PRO A 25 3.70 -21.87 -4.92
CA PRO A 25 3.15 -20.79 -5.74
C PRO A 25 1.61 -20.90 -5.93
N ASN A 26 1.00 -22.05 -5.60
CA ASN A 26 -0.46 -22.21 -5.61
C ASN A 26 -1.12 -21.80 -4.27
N ALA A 27 -0.37 -21.46 -3.24
CA ALA A 27 -0.94 -20.96 -1.99
C ALA A 27 -1.51 -19.55 -2.13
N ALA A 28 -1.04 -18.75 -3.09
CA ALA A 28 -1.56 -17.40 -3.35
C ALA A 28 -3.03 -17.44 -3.81
N THR A 29 -3.44 -18.49 -4.53
CA THR A 29 -4.84 -18.67 -4.98
C THR A 29 -5.78 -19.16 -3.89
N LYS A 30 -5.28 -19.75 -2.81
CA LYS A 30 -6.13 -20.17 -1.67
C LYS A 30 -6.47 -19.03 -0.72
N PHE A 31 -5.62 -18.01 -0.61
CA PHE A 31 -5.90 -16.85 0.24
C PHE A 31 -6.97 -15.91 -0.34
N ALA A 32 -7.11 -15.85 -1.66
CA ALA A 32 -8.12 -15.01 -2.30
C ALA A 32 -9.56 -15.57 -2.18
N ALA A 33 -9.74 -16.88 -1.98
CA ALA A 33 -11.06 -17.51 -1.95
C ALA A 33 -11.68 -17.64 -0.55
N GLU A 34 -10.89 -17.51 0.52
CA GLU A 34 -11.38 -17.63 1.91
C GLU A 34 -11.64 -16.28 2.60
N ASP A 35 -11.19 -15.15 2.01
CA ASP A 35 -11.21 -13.83 2.69
C ASP A 35 -12.42 -12.95 2.33
N SER A 36 -13.24 -13.33 1.34
CA SER A 36 -14.45 -12.57 0.99
C SER A 36 -15.53 -12.53 2.09
N GLY A 37 -15.37 -13.35 3.15
CA GLY A 37 -16.24 -13.36 4.32
C GLY A 37 -15.69 -12.62 5.54
N HIS A 38 -14.42 -12.18 5.54
CA HIS A 38 -13.73 -11.71 6.75
C HIS A 38 -13.66 -10.18 6.89
N TYR A 39 -14.07 -9.41 5.89
CA TYR A 39 -14.05 -7.94 5.96
C TYR A 39 -14.95 -7.37 7.08
N ASN A 40 -15.95 -8.13 7.54
CA ASN A 40 -16.84 -7.74 8.64
C ASN A 40 -16.47 -8.37 10.00
N CYS A 41 -15.50 -9.26 10.08
CA CYS A 41 -15.24 -10.02 11.32
C CYS A 41 -14.39 -9.24 12.34
N TRP A 42 -13.56 -8.31 11.92
CA TRP A 42 -12.70 -7.53 12.83
C TRP A 42 -13.45 -6.42 13.57
N MET A 43 -14.64 -6.00 13.10
CA MET A 43 -15.51 -5.03 13.78
C MET A 43 -16.43 -5.67 14.83
N LYS A 44 -16.41 -7.01 15.01
CA LYS A 44 -17.20 -7.73 16.00
C LYS A 44 -16.38 -8.28 17.18
N GLY A 45 -15.20 -7.79 17.42
CA GLY A 45 -14.44 -8.02 18.63
C GLY A 45 -15.05 -7.22 19.78
N GLY A 46 -15.96 -7.80 20.46
CA GLY A 46 -16.99 -7.52 21.50
C GLY A 46 -16.75 -6.38 22.36
N ASP A 47 -15.99 -5.52 22.65
CA ASP A 47 -16.02 -4.52 23.74
C ASP A 47 -15.60 -3.07 23.34
N TRP A 48 -15.50 -2.78 22.04
CA TRP A 48 -15.29 -1.40 21.57
C TRP A 48 -16.63 -0.68 21.47
N LYS A 49 -16.76 0.42 22.22
CA LYS A 49 -18.00 1.18 22.25
C LYS A 49 -17.74 2.69 22.19
N THR A 50 -18.21 3.33 21.13
CA THR A 50 -18.27 4.80 21.08
C THR A 50 -19.43 5.28 21.93
N ILE A 51 -19.12 6.08 22.95
CA ILE A 51 -20.07 6.63 23.91
C ILE A 51 -20.65 7.96 23.41
N SER A 52 -19.79 8.79 22.81
CA SER A 52 -20.18 10.06 22.18
C SER A 52 -19.16 10.43 21.11
N SER A 53 -19.62 11.21 20.15
CA SER A 53 -18.80 11.76 19.07
C SER A 53 -19.08 13.26 18.94
N GLU A 54 -18.04 14.06 18.81
CA GLU A 54 -18.10 15.49 18.54
C GLU A 54 -17.39 15.77 17.21
N ARG A 55 -18.14 16.33 16.23
CA ARG A 55 -17.58 16.67 14.91
C ARG A 55 -16.98 18.06 14.96
N HIS A 56 -15.74 18.20 14.50
CA HIS A 56 -15.01 19.47 14.41
C HIS A 56 -14.94 20.03 13.00
N PHE A 57 -14.84 19.14 12.00
CA PHE A 57 -14.73 19.50 10.58
C PHE A 57 -15.24 18.36 9.70
N ALA A 58 -15.84 18.70 8.57
CA ALA A 58 -16.14 17.74 7.52
C ALA A 58 -16.19 18.42 6.14
N ASP A 59 -15.62 17.77 5.13
CA ASP A 59 -15.78 18.09 3.73
C ASP A 59 -16.00 16.80 2.91
N ARG A 60 -15.87 16.91 1.57
CA ARG A 60 -16.04 15.76 0.68
C ARG A 60 -14.96 14.67 0.85
N ASN A 61 -13.80 15.02 1.39
CA ASN A 61 -12.60 14.17 1.42
C ASN A 61 -12.34 13.55 2.80
N LEU A 62 -12.65 14.30 3.88
CA LEU A 62 -12.37 13.88 5.24
C LEU A 62 -13.35 14.46 6.27
N GLU A 63 -13.42 13.80 7.41
CA GLU A 63 -14.14 14.26 8.59
C GLU A 63 -13.23 14.16 9.82
N VAL A 64 -13.23 15.19 10.68
CA VAL A 64 -12.48 15.19 11.94
C VAL A 64 -13.47 15.18 13.10
N VAL A 65 -13.35 14.17 13.95
CA VAL A 65 -14.19 14.00 15.13
C VAL A 65 -13.35 13.80 16.39
N THR A 66 -13.93 14.07 17.56
CA THR A 66 -13.42 13.55 18.84
C THR A 66 -14.43 12.55 19.40
N ASP A 67 -14.03 11.30 19.42
CA ASP A 67 -14.81 10.20 19.98
C ASP A 67 -14.41 9.92 21.42
N ARG A 68 -15.41 9.66 22.27
CA ARG A 68 -15.20 9.06 23.59
C ARG A 68 -15.45 7.56 23.46
N VAL A 69 -14.40 6.77 23.59
CA VAL A 69 -14.42 5.34 23.29
C VAL A 69 -14.05 4.53 24.53
N GLN A 70 -14.84 3.50 24.83
CA GLN A 70 -14.44 2.38 25.68
C GLN A 70 -13.77 1.31 24.84
N THR A 71 -12.74 0.68 25.37
CA THR A 71 -12.02 -0.43 24.71
C THR A 71 -11.91 -1.61 25.68
N PRO A 72 -11.60 -2.83 25.19
CA PRO A 72 -11.38 -3.99 26.06
C PRO A 72 -10.33 -3.74 27.17
N ALA A 73 -9.31 -2.94 26.86
CA ALA A 73 -8.23 -2.62 27.81
C ALA A 73 -8.56 -1.41 28.71
N HIS A 74 -9.55 -0.59 28.34
CA HIS A 74 -9.91 0.64 29.05
C HIS A 74 -11.43 0.77 29.14
N PRO A 75 -12.05 0.26 30.22
CA PRO A 75 -13.49 0.36 30.42
C PRO A 75 -13.96 1.80 30.69
N ASP A 76 -13.09 2.68 31.22
CA ASP A 76 -13.38 4.10 31.34
C ASP A 76 -13.18 4.80 29.99
N PRO A 77 -14.21 5.53 29.48
CA PRO A 77 -14.14 6.14 28.15
C PRO A 77 -13.02 7.17 28.04
N ARG A 78 -12.22 7.06 26.97
CA ARG A 78 -11.16 8.01 26.63
C ARG A 78 -11.53 8.80 25.38
N ALA A 79 -11.18 10.10 25.37
CA ALA A 79 -11.32 10.93 24.19
C ALA A 79 -10.17 10.67 23.21
N TRP A 80 -10.52 10.53 21.92
CA TRP A 80 -9.58 10.34 20.85
C TRP A 80 -10.00 11.14 19.62
N THR A 81 -9.10 11.97 19.10
CA THR A 81 -9.37 12.69 17.87
C THR A 81 -9.03 11.79 16.68
N ILE A 82 -10.00 11.62 15.79
CA ILE A 82 -9.93 10.72 14.64
C ILE A 82 -10.15 11.53 13.37
N VAL A 83 -9.37 11.26 12.35
CA VAL A 83 -9.58 11.73 10.99
C VAL A 83 -10.15 10.57 10.17
N HIS A 84 -11.42 10.66 9.86
CA HIS A 84 -12.06 9.71 8.94
C HIS A 84 -11.75 10.08 7.51
N ARG A 85 -11.16 9.17 6.75
CA ARG A 85 -10.87 9.33 5.34
C ARG A 85 -11.52 8.24 4.51
N LYS A 86 -11.78 8.53 3.23
CA LYS A 86 -12.15 7.51 2.25
C LYS A 86 -11.00 6.52 2.10
N PRO A 87 -11.28 5.23 1.87
CA PRO A 87 -10.23 4.27 1.52
C PRO A 87 -9.59 4.61 0.17
N ALA A 88 -8.43 4.06 -0.09
CA ALA A 88 -7.69 4.26 -1.33
C ALA A 88 -7.23 2.93 -1.93
N VAL A 89 -6.97 2.91 -3.22
CA VAL A 89 -6.23 1.85 -3.91
C VAL A 89 -4.81 2.31 -4.15
N ILE A 90 -3.86 1.38 -4.08
CA ILE A 90 -2.46 1.58 -4.45
C ILE A 90 -2.09 0.44 -5.39
N VAL A 91 -1.63 0.78 -6.58
CA VAL A 91 -1.33 -0.20 -7.62
C VAL A 91 0.17 -0.24 -7.87
N ALA A 92 0.75 -1.45 -7.94
CA ALA A 92 2.08 -1.69 -8.45
C ALA A 92 1.98 -2.14 -9.91
N PRO A 93 2.16 -1.26 -10.91
CA PRO A 93 2.10 -1.64 -12.30
C PRO A 93 3.41 -2.27 -12.73
N MET A 94 3.38 -3.53 -13.16
CA MET A 94 4.57 -4.26 -13.58
C MET A 94 4.54 -4.57 -15.07
N THR A 95 5.56 -4.12 -15.79
CA THR A 95 5.76 -4.40 -17.21
C THR A 95 6.14 -5.85 -17.44
N ARG A 96 6.09 -6.30 -18.71
CA ARG A 96 6.48 -7.66 -19.11
C ARG A 96 7.96 -7.97 -18.81
N ASP A 97 8.84 -6.98 -18.83
CA ASP A 97 10.26 -7.10 -18.49
C ASP A 97 10.54 -6.90 -16.98
N GLY A 98 9.50 -6.83 -16.15
CA GLY A 98 9.59 -6.81 -14.68
C GLY A 98 9.91 -5.44 -14.09
N LYS A 99 9.83 -4.35 -14.85
CA LYS A 99 9.93 -3.00 -14.30
C LYS A 99 8.62 -2.59 -13.64
N ILE A 100 8.71 -1.84 -12.55
CA ILE A 100 7.57 -1.24 -11.86
C ILE A 100 7.47 0.23 -12.26
N ILE A 101 6.28 0.66 -12.67
CA ILE A 101 6.01 2.05 -13.00
C ILE A 101 5.75 2.82 -11.71
N LEU A 102 6.48 3.91 -11.53
CA LEU A 102 6.23 4.92 -10.50
C LEU A 102 5.86 6.25 -11.15
N ILE A 103 5.07 7.03 -10.45
CA ILE A 103 4.78 8.43 -10.75
C ILE A 103 5.56 9.34 -9.81
N ARG A 104 5.89 10.55 -10.27
CA ARG A 104 6.43 11.60 -9.42
C ARG A 104 5.39 12.69 -9.28
N GLN A 105 4.77 12.78 -8.12
CA GLN A 105 3.63 13.65 -7.87
C GLN A 105 3.96 14.72 -6.84
N GLU A 106 3.44 15.95 -7.05
CA GLU A 106 3.49 17.00 -6.05
C GLU A 106 2.49 16.73 -4.92
N ARG A 107 2.98 16.76 -3.70
CA ARG A 107 2.17 16.59 -2.47
C ARG A 107 2.16 17.90 -1.69
N ILE A 108 1.08 18.63 -1.81
CA ILE A 108 0.89 19.96 -1.17
C ILE A 108 1.19 19.94 0.33
N PRO A 109 0.71 18.94 1.13
CA PRO A 109 0.94 18.95 2.57
C PRO A 109 2.41 18.91 2.99
N ILE A 110 3.29 18.39 2.14
CA ILE A 110 4.73 18.31 2.41
C ILE A 110 5.57 19.28 1.56
N GLY A 111 4.93 20.00 0.61
CA GLY A 111 5.58 20.97 -0.27
C GLY A 111 6.66 20.37 -1.17
N GLN A 112 6.53 19.11 -1.57
CA GLN A 112 7.54 18.40 -2.36
C GLN A 112 6.88 17.48 -3.38
N ALA A 113 7.61 17.18 -4.47
CA ALA A 113 7.27 16.11 -5.38
C ALA A 113 8.08 14.85 -5.01
N ILE A 114 7.39 13.74 -4.81
CA ILE A 114 7.99 12.46 -4.42
C ILE A 114 7.60 11.33 -5.40
N TRP A 115 8.41 10.27 -5.41
CA TRP A 115 8.13 9.07 -6.18
C TRP A 115 7.16 8.17 -5.43
N GLU A 116 6.07 7.77 -6.10
CA GLU A 116 4.98 6.99 -5.53
C GLU A 116 4.47 5.93 -6.50
N MET A 117 3.81 4.91 -5.97
CA MET A 117 2.93 4.07 -6.77
C MET A 117 1.67 4.85 -7.14
N PRO A 118 1.10 4.65 -8.34
CA PRO A 118 -0.21 5.22 -8.68
C PRO A 118 -1.26 4.81 -7.65
N SER A 119 -2.12 5.77 -7.27
CA SER A 119 -3.07 5.58 -6.18
C SER A 119 -4.23 6.56 -6.24
N GLY A 120 -5.43 6.12 -5.91
CA GLY A 120 -6.60 6.98 -5.86
C GLY A 120 -7.62 6.61 -4.80
N GLN A 121 -8.50 7.55 -4.49
CA GLN A 121 -9.56 7.34 -3.50
C GLN A 121 -10.70 6.52 -4.06
N ILE A 122 -11.25 5.65 -3.23
CA ILE A 122 -12.49 4.92 -3.48
C ILE A 122 -13.65 5.80 -3.02
N ASP A 123 -14.62 6.06 -3.89
CA ASP A 123 -15.69 7.02 -3.60
C ASP A 123 -16.59 6.60 -2.44
N ASP A 124 -16.86 5.32 -2.27
CA ASP A 124 -17.69 4.78 -1.21
C ASP A 124 -16.87 3.93 -0.25
N ARG A 125 -16.98 4.22 1.06
CA ARG A 125 -16.31 3.45 2.14
C ARG A 125 -16.76 1.99 2.20
N ASN A 126 -17.93 1.68 1.68
CA ASN A 126 -18.54 0.35 1.68
C ASN A 126 -18.51 -0.30 0.29
N SER A 127 -17.59 0.13 -0.59
CA SER A 127 -17.42 -0.48 -1.91
C SER A 127 -17.16 -1.97 -1.79
N ASP A 128 -17.82 -2.74 -2.66
CA ASP A 128 -17.54 -4.15 -2.86
C ASP A 128 -16.20 -4.35 -3.58
N GLU A 129 -15.75 -5.58 -3.66
CA GLU A 129 -14.44 -5.93 -4.24
C GLU A 129 -14.36 -5.53 -5.71
N ASP A 130 -15.44 -5.66 -6.48
CA ASP A 130 -15.45 -5.33 -7.90
C ASP A 130 -15.21 -3.82 -8.10
N LYS A 131 -15.88 -2.96 -7.33
CA LYS A 131 -15.67 -1.50 -7.38
C LYS A 131 -14.26 -1.08 -6.95
N ILE A 132 -13.68 -1.79 -5.98
CA ILE A 132 -12.30 -1.53 -5.53
C ILE A 132 -11.31 -1.87 -6.67
N GLN A 133 -11.52 -3.00 -7.37
CA GLN A 133 -10.72 -3.40 -8.52
C GLN A 133 -10.91 -2.46 -9.71
N ASP A 134 -12.13 -2.06 -10.01
CA ASP A 134 -12.43 -1.07 -11.06
C ASP A 134 -11.73 0.26 -10.79
N THR A 135 -11.74 0.73 -9.53
CA THR A 135 -11.00 1.92 -9.13
C THR A 135 -9.49 1.73 -9.38
N ALA A 136 -8.92 0.58 -9.00
CA ALA A 136 -7.50 0.31 -9.21
C ALA A 136 -7.11 0.33 -10.70
N LEU A 137 -7.94 -0.22 -11.58
CA LEU A 137 -7.71 -0.19 -13.02
C LEU A 137 -7.90 1.19 -13.62
N ARG A 138 -8.85 1.97 -13.12
CA ARG A 138 -9.08 3.36 -13.53
C ARG A 138 -7.87 4.22 -13.17
N GLU A 139 -7.42 4.21 -11.92
CA GLU A 139 -6.25 4.98 -11.46
C GLU A 139 -4.96 4.58 -12.19
N LEU A 140 -4.74 3.29 -12.43
CA LEU A 140 -3.64 2.81 -13.25
C LEU A 140 -3.61 3.53 -14.60
N ARG A 141 -4.76 3.62 -15.28
CA ARG A 141 -4.87 4.23 -16.59
C ARG A 141 -4.73 5.76 -16.54
N GLU A 142 -5.46 6.40 -15.66
CA GLU A 142 -5.53 7.86 -15.54
C GLU A 142 -4.18 8.47 -15.18
N GLU A 143 -3.51 7.96 -14.15
CA GLU A 143 -2.25 8.51 -13.67
C GLU A 143 -1.04 8.12 -14.53
N THR A 144 -1.03 6.90 -15.10
CA THR A 144 0.17 6.38 -15.75
C THR A 144 0.05 6.25 -17.28
N GLY A 145 -1.14 6.15 -17.84
CA GLY A 145 -1.36 5.82 -19.25
C GLY A 145 -1.07 4.35 -19.57
N TYR A 146 -1.08 3.46 -18.56
CA TYR A 146 -0.95 2.01 -18.74
C TYR A 146 -2.26 1.30 -18.41
N GLU A 147 -2.44 0.15 -19.00
CA GLU A 147 -3.55 -0.78 -18.76
C GLU A 147 -3.04 -2.21 -18.65
N LEU A 148 -3.88 -3.16 -18.23
CA LEU A 148 -3.52 -4.57 -18.30
C LEU A 148 -3.29 -4.99 -19.76
N ALA A 149 -2.18 -5.65 -20.03
CA ALA A 149 -1.94 -6.28 -21.33
C ALA A 149 -2.93 -7.42 -21.57
N PRO A 150 -3.12 -7.90 -22.81
CA PRO A 150 -3.82 -9.15 -23.07
C PRO A 150 -3.22 -10.28 -22.21
N ASN A 151 -4.06 -10.99 -21.45
CA ASN A 151 -3.69 -11.98 -20.43
C ASN A 151 -2.98 -11.37 -19.18
N GLY A 152 -3.08 -10.06 -18.97
CA GLY A 152 -2.68 -9.41 -17.73
C GLY A 152 -3.68 -9.71 -16.61
N GLU A 153 -3.20 -9.65 -15.38
CA GLU A 153 -4.00 -9.91 -14.18
C GLU A 153 -3.85 -8.76 -13.17
N LEU A 154 -4.92 -8.46 -12.46
CA LEU A 154 -4.92 -7.61 -11.28
C LEU A 154 -4.98 -8.50 -10.04
N ILE A 155 -3.90 -8.53 -9.28
CA ILE A 155 -3.74 -9.40 -8.10
C ILE A 155 -3.91 -8.58 -6.85
N SER A 156 -4.90 -8.92 -6.01
CA SER A 156 -5.04 -8.33 -4.68
C SER A 156 -3.90 -8.79 -3.77
N LEU A 157 -3.24 -7.83 -3.14
CA LEU A 157 -2.19 -8.07 -2.16
C LEU A 157 -2.69 -7.92 -0.71
N GLY A 158 -3.96 -7.55 -0.53
CA GLY A 158 -4.57 -7.27 0.76
C GLY A 158 -4.70 -5.77 1.02
N TYR A 159 -4.90 -5.39 2.29
CA TYR A 159 -5.05 -4.00 2.68
C TYR A 159 -4.15 -3.67 3.89
N PHE A 160 -3.97 -2.38 4.13
CA PHE A 160 -3.23 -1.85 5.28
C PHE A 160 -3.92 -0.61 5.82
N PHE A 161 -3.46 -0.13 6.97
CA PHE A 161 -3.85 1.16 7.53
C PHE A 161 -2.69 2.15 7.38
N SER A 162 -2.96 3.31 6.78
CA SER A 162 -1.92 4.31 6.49
C SER A 162 -1.32 4.90 7.78
N SER A 163 -2.16 5.24 8.76
CA SER A 163 -1.73 5.80 10.04
C SER A 163 -2.74 5.51 11.15
N PRO A 164 -2.82 4.25 11.65
CA PRO A 164 -3.88 3.77 12.54
C PRO A 164 -3.91 4.44 13.92
N GLY A 165 -2.93 5.30 14.22
CA GLY A 165 -2.91 6.10 15.44
C GLY A 165 -3.91 7.25 15.46
N PHE A 166 -4.38 7.73 14.29
CA PHE A 166 -5.33 8.85 14.23
C PHE A 166 -6.31 8.80 13.06
N THR A 167 -6.14 7.90 12.08
CA THR A 167 -7.06 7.76 10.93
C THR A 167 -7.48 6.31 10.73
N ASP A 168 -8.69 6.13 10.21
CA ASP A 168 -9.25 4.84 9.81
C ASP A 168 -9.05 4.56 8.31
N GLU A 169 -8.24 5.36 7.62
CA GLU A 169 -7.96 5.20 6.19
C GLU A 169 -7.36 3.82 5.89
N ARG A 170 -7.99 3.12 4.96
CA ARG A 170 -7.50 1.85 4.42
C ARG A 170 -6.91 2.06 3.05
N GLY A 171 -5.78 1.43 2.79
CA GLY A 171 -5.21 1.32 1.45
C GLY A 171 -5.28 -0.13 0.97
N TYR A 172 -5.86 -0.37 -0.21
CA TYR A 172 -5.91 -1.67 -0.84
C TYR A 172 -4.78 -1.80 -1.85
N PHE A 173 -3.92 -2.79 -1.66
CA PHE A 173 -2.76 -3.03 -2.51
C PHE A 173 -3.09 -3.98 -3.66
N PHE A 174 -2.70 -3.59 -4.86
CA PHE A 174 -2.83 -4.41 -6.07
C PHE A 174 -1.51 -4.49 -6.84
N LEU A 175 -1.24 -5.65 -7.45
CA LEU A 175 -0.24 -5.82 -8.48
C LEU A 175 -0.96 -5.98 -9.82
N ALA A 176 -0.70 -5.08 -10.77
CA ALA A 176 -1.17 -5.17 -12.16
C ALA A 176 -0.04 -5.67 -13.06
N ARG A 177 -0.17 -6.87 -13.66
CA ARG A 177 0.88 -7.46 -14.50
C ARG A 177 0.38 -8.48 -15.53
N PRO A 178 1.03 -8.60 -16.72
CA PRO A 178 1.82 -7.53 -17.28
C PRO A 178 0.94 -6.39 -17.73
N ILE A 179 1.51 -5.18 -17.73
CA ILE A 179 0.86 -3.99 -18.25
C ILE A 179 1.40 -3.63 -19.64
N GLN A 180 0.64 -2.82 -20.39
CA GLN A 180 1.00 -2.21 -21.67
C GLN A 180 0.56 -0.73 -21.68
N SER A 181 1.15 0.08 -22.57
CA SER A 181 0.74 1.46 -22.76
C SER A 181 -0.64 1.53 -23.40
N CYS A 182 -1.52 2.42 -22.88
CA CYS A 182 -2.75 2.78 -23.55
C CYS A 182 -2.47 3.58 -24.83
N THR A 183 -3.33 3.44 -25.82
CA THR A 183 -3.24 4.23 -27.07
C THR A 183 -3.59 5.70 -26.86
N GLU A 184 -4.43 5.98 -25.86
CA GLU A 184 -4.97 7.32 -25.55
C GLU A 184 -4.05 8.11 -24.61
N GLY A 185 -3.06 7.43 -23.97
CA GLY A 185 -2.19 8.04 -22.95
C GLY A 185 -2.90 8.24 -21.60
N PRO A 186 -2.25 8.93 -20.65
CA PRO A 186 -2.84 9.24 -19.34
C PRO A 186 -3.96 10.27 -19.46
N ASP A 187 -4.99 10.12 -18.64
CA ASP A 187 -6.15 11.04 -18.54
C ASP A 187 -6.23 11.59 -17.11
N ARG A 188 -5.30 12.49 -16.79
CA ARG A 188 -5.09 13.02 -15.44
C ARG A 188 -6.12 14.06 -15.09
N ASP A 189 -6.63 14.02 -13.87
CA ASP A 189 -7.50 15.06 -13.33
C ASP A 189 -6.75 16.40 -13.18
N GLU A 190 -7.46 17.53 -13.37
CA GLU A 190 -6.90 18.89 -13.23
C GLU A 190 -6.26 19.14 -11.85
N GLY A 191 -6.65 18.38 -10.82
CA GLY A 191 -6.11 18.46 -9.46
C GLY A 191 -4.86 17.63 -9.23
N GLU A 192 -4.45 16.80 -10.19
CA GLU A 192 -3.30 15.89 -10.07
C GLU A 192 -2.06 16.49 -10.74
N SER A 193 -1.07 16.81 -9.91
CA SER A 193 0.20 17.35 -10.40
C SER A 193 1.25 16.24 -10.52
N ILE A 194 1.13 15.38 -11.53
CA ILE A 194 2.09 14.33 -11.86
C ILE A 194 3.15 14.87 -12.82
N LEU A 195 4.37 15.00 -12.33
CA LEU A 195 5.49 15.60 -13.06
C LEU A 195 6.26 14.60 -13.93
N ASP A 196 6.24 13.32 -13.56
CA ASP A 196 6.99 12.27 -14.24
C ASP A 196 6.31 10.91 -14.03
N CYS A 197 6.48 10.00 -15.00
CA CYS A 197 5.97 8.63 -14.93
C CYS A 197 6.94 7.73 -15.70
N ARG A 198 7.58 6.77 -15.02
CA ARG A 198 8.54 5.85 -15.67
C ARG A 198 8.69 4.52 -14.94
N GLY A 199 9.26 3.53 -15.67
CA GLY A 199 9.54 2.21 -15.14
C GLY A 199 10.93 2.10 -14.53
N PHE A 200 11.00 1.47 -13.34
CA PHE A 200 12.21 1.21 -12.59
C PHE A 200 12.42 -0.29 -12.41
N SER A 201 13.64 -0.75 -12.52
CA SER A 201 14.01 -2.14 -12.19
C SER A 201 13.95 -2.38 -10.67
N SER A 202 13.95 -3.63 -10.25
CA SER A 202 14.03 -3.99 -8.83
C SER A 202 15.27 -3.41 -8.15
N GLU A 203 16.42 -3.39 -8.83
CA GLU A 203 17.66 -2.82 -8.32
C GLU A 203 17.56 -1.30 -8.14
N GLU A 204 16.96 -0.59 -9.10
CA GLU A 204 16.72 0.85 -9.00
C GLU A 204 15.78 1.18 -7.83
N ILE A 205 14.68 0.45 -7.67
CA ILE A 205 13.76 0.61 -6.54
C ILE A 205 14.47 0.35 -5.21
N CYS A 206 15.24 -0.74 -5.11
CA CYS A 206 16.01 -1.07 -3.91
C CYS A 206 16.97 0.07 -3.54
N ARG A 207 17.72 0.60 -4.51
CA ARG A 207 18.61 1.75 -4.32
C ARG A 207 17.82 3.01 -3.90
N MET A 208 16.73 3.33 -4.59
CA MET A 208 15.90 4.50 -4.28
C MET A 208 15.29 4.44 -2.86
N ILE A 209 14.97 3.24 -2.37
CA ILE A 209 14.54 3.04 -0.98
C ILE A 209 15.72 3.25 -0.02
N ALA A 210 16.88 2.64 -0.31
CA ALA A 210 18.07 2.75 0.53
C ALA A 210 18.58 4.19 0.63
N ASP A 211 18.52 4.95 -0.46
CA ASP A 211 18.96 6.34 -0.54
C ASP A 211 17.88 7.35 -0.08
N ASN A 212 16.74 6.85 0.41
CA ASN A 212 15.60 7.67 0.86
C ASN A 212 15.02 8.58 -0.25
N GLU A 213 15.09 8.16 -1.50
CA GLU A 213 14.42 8.82 -2.63
C GLU A 213 12.93 8.46 -2.69
N ILE A 214 12.57 7.20 -2.36
CA ILE A 214 11.18 6.77 -2.12
C ILE A 214 10.88 6.98 -0.65
N ARG A 215 9.91 7.85 -0.35
CA ARG A 215 9.54 8.26 1.03
C ARG A 215 8.06 8.12 1.32
N ASP A 216 7.26 7.74 0.34
CA ASP A 216 5.85 7.45 0.52
C ASP A 216 5.67 6.11 1.24
N ALA A 217 4.91 6.12 2.35
CA ALA A 217 4.69 4.94 3.17
C ALA A 217 3.90 3.84 2.42
N ASN A 218 2.96 4.22 1.55
CA ASN A 218 2.16 3.30 0.75
C ASN A 218 3.05 2.55 -0.25
N THR A 219 3.92 3.30 -0.94
CA THR A 219 4.90 2.74 -1.88
C THR A 219 5.90 1.81 -1.18
N LEU A 220 6.43 2.21 -0.01
CA LEU A 220 7.28 1.35 0.80
C LEU A 220 6.56 0.09 1.25
N GLY A 221 5.29 0.22 1.68
CA GLY A 221 4.44 -0.88 2.12
C GLY A 221 4.19 -1.90 1.01
N ILE A 222 3.79 -1.45 -0.19
CA ILE A 222 3.53 -2.36 -1.30
C ILE A 222 4.83 -3.03 -1.80
N CYS A 223 5.97 -2.31 -1.81
CA CYS A 223 7.28 -2.89 -2.13
C CYS A 223 7.65 -4.00 -1.13
N ALA A 224 7.41 -3.79 0.17
CA ALA A 224 7.63 -4.82 1.20
C ALA A 224 6.72 -6.05 0.99
N MET A 225 5.44 -5.84 0.64
CA MET A 225 4.51 -6.93 0.33
C MET A 225 4.94 -7.73 -0.91
N LEU A 226 5.36 -7.05 -1.98
CA LEU A 226 5.87 -7.69 -3.18
C LEU A 226 7.14 -8.49 -2.89
N ALA A 227 8.05 -7.94 -2.09
CA ALA A 227 9.28 -8.63 -1.69
C ALA A 227 8.99 -9.87 -0.83
N ALA A 228 8.09 -9.77 0.13
CA ALA A 228 7.66 -10.89 0.98
C ALA A 228 7.03 -12.04 0.18
N ARG A 229 6.41 -11.72 -0.96
CA ARG A 229 5.83 -12.71 -1.90
C ARG A 229 6.80 -13.17 -2.99
N GLY A 230 8.05 -12.73 -2.98
CA GLY A 230 9.05 -13.07 -4.00
C GLY A 230 8.78 -12.47 -5.39
N LEU A 231 7.94 -11.43 -5.46
CA LEU A 231 7.54 -10.74 -6.69
C LEU A 231 8.42 -9.52 -7.00
N LEU A 232 9.20 -9.06 -6.03
CA LEU A 232 10.18 -7.97 -6.15
C LEU A 232 11.42 -8.36 -5.36
N SER A 233 12.62 -8.17 -5.93
CA SER A 233 13.87 -8.37 -5.20
C SER A 233 14.33 -7.03 -4.62
N LEU A 234 14.39 -6.93 -3.29
CA LEU A 234 14.98 -5.79 -2.58
C LEU A 234 16.37 -6.11 -2.02
N ALA A 235 17.00 -7.22 -2.46
CA ALA A 235 18.35 -7.54 -2.06
C ALA A 235 19.35 -6.71 -2.90
N PRO A 236 20.30 -5.98 -2.28
CA PRO A 236 21.41 -5.41 -3.01
C PRO A 236 22.24 -6.55 -3.61
N ARG A 237 22.65 -6.38 -4.87
CA ARG A 237 23.59 -7.29 -5.52
C ARG A 237 25.01 -7.06 -5.03
#